data_9fed000111c790dd46adf01d6e1ff026
#
_entry.id   9fed000111c790dd46adf01d6e1ff026
#
_cell.length_a   1.000
_cell.length_b   1.000
_cell.length_c   1.000
_cell.angle_alpha   90.00
_cell.angle_beta   90.00
_cell.angle_gamma   90.00
#
_symmetry.space_group_name_H-M   'P 1'
#
loop_
_entity.id
_entity.type
_entity.pdbx_description
1 polymer ?
#
loop_
_entity_poly.entity_id
_entity_poly.type
_entity_poly.pdbx_seq_one_letter_code
_entity_poly.pdbx_strand_id
1 'polypeptide(L)'
;MNYLVIDLEMCNVPRDYRGRSYKYANETIQIGAVLLDEEFKRIGTLSQYVHPEHGVIDPFIQNLTGIRNSQVKKAPRIEEALLHMIDRIGDREYKVYAWSGSDRAQLLHEIKAKKICDERILDFVCEARWIDYQDVFVKRFGIERKIGLEEALGMVEIEPEGRLHDGLDDAVNTGYLIEKLKMNPEYKLVSYEMPEQELSLIHISEPTRHAQI
;
A
#
# COMPACT_ATOMS: atom_id res chain seq x y z
N MET A 1 -19.77 -10.72 -2.70
CA MET A 1 -18.87 -9.58 -3.08
C MET A 1 -17.47 -9.92 -2.66
N ASN A 2 -16.47 -9.72 -3.54
CA ASN A 2 -15.07 -9.98 -3.22
C ASN A 2 -14.40 -8.74 -2.60
N TYR A 3 -13.17 -8.93 -2.07
CA TYR A 3 -12.36 -7.87 -1.50
C TYR A 3 -10.96 -7.94 -2.08
N LEU A 4 -10.49 -6.85 -2.64
CA LEU A 4 -9.11 -6.70 -3.09
C LEU A 4 -8.35 -5.95 -2.00
N VAL A 5 -7.36 -6.58 -1.40
CA VAL A 5 -6.42 -5.91 -0.50
C VAL A 5 -5.21 -5.52 -1.32
N ILE A 6 -4.81 -4.25 -1.29
CA ILE A 6 -3.69 -3.72 -2.06
C ILE A 6 -2.71 -2.99 -1.16
N ASP A 7 -1.44 -3.09 -1.50
CA ASP A 7 -0.35 -2.32 -0.94
C ASP A 7 0.62 -1.91 -2.04
N LEU A 8 1.18 -0.71 -1.96
CA LEU A 8 2.08 -0.14 -2.95
C LEU A 8 3.44 0.15 -2.35
N GLU A 9 4.50 -0.32 -3.03
CA GLU A 9 5.84 0.17 -2.76
C GLU A 9 6.20 1.32 -3.70
N MET A 10 6.92 2.30 -3.16
CA MET A 10 7.20 3.54 -3.85
C MET A 10 8.68 3.91 -3.78
N CYS A 11 9.17 4.59 -4.81
CA CYS A 11 10.48 5.22 -4.80
C CYS A 11 10.36 6.75 -4.83
N ASN A 12 11.45 7.42 -4.43
CA ASN A 12 11.52 8.86 -4.40
C ASN A 12 11.75 9.45 -5.80
N VAL A 13 11.02 10.51 -6.14
CA VAL A 13 11.32 11.35 -7.30
C VAL A 13 12.30 12.44 -6.87
N PRO A 14 13.51 12.53 -7.44
CA PRO A 14 14.48 13.56 -7.11
C PRO A 14 13.90 14.96 -7.32
N ARG A 15 14.28 15.91 -6.45
CA ARG A 15 13.73 17.29 -6.49
C ARG A 15 13.91 17.97 -7.83
N ASP A 16 15.02 17.72 -8.52
CA ASP A 16 15.34 18.30 -9.83
C ASP A 16 14.43 17.78 -10.95
N TYR A 17 13.83 16.59 -10.77
CA TYR A 17 12.83 16.02 -11.67
C TYR A 17 11.40 16.39 -11.30
N ARG A 18 11.15 16.92 -10.10
CA ARG A 18 9.83 17.45 -9.69
C ARG A 18 9.53 18.74 -10.43
N GLY A 19 9.51 18.65 -11.74
CA GLY A 19 9.35 19.76 -12.63
C GLY A 19 7.90 19.98 -13.05
N ARG A 20 7.75 20.60 -14.23
CA ARG A 20 6.44 20.98 -14.77
C ARG A 20 5.53 19.81 -15.12
N SER A 21 6.07 18.63 -15.39
CA SER A 21 5.31 17.43 -15.79
C SER A 21 5.01 16.48 -14.65
N TYR A 22 5.87 16.39 -13.62
CA TYR A 22 5.64 15.54 -12.44
C TYR A 22 6.02 16.29 -11.16
N LYS A 23 5.05 16.64 -10.34
CA LYS A 23 5.23 17.47 -9.15
C LYS A 23 5.19 16.70 -7.82
N TYR A 24 4.88 15.42 -7.87
CA TYR A 24 4.75 14.59 -6.68
C TYR A 24 6.09 14.01 -6.23
N ALA A 25 6.16 13.58 -4.99
CA ALA A 25 7.40 13.14 -4.38
C ALA A 25 7.77 11.71 -4.73
N ASN A 26 6.79 10.89 -5.05
CA ASN A 26 6.97 9.44 -5.19
C ASN A 26 6.38 8.91 -6.48
N GLU A 27 6.91 7.78 -6.94
CA GLU A 27 6.32 6.92 -7.98
C GLU A 27 6.26 5.48 -7.48
N THR A 28 5.22 4.77 -7.89
CA THR A 28 5.00 3.35 -7.58
C THR A 28 6.05 2.48 -8.28
N ILE A 29 6.60 1.51 -7.53
CA ILE A 29 7.57 0.52 -8.04
C ILE A 29 7.11 -0.93 -7.88
N GLN A 30 6.09 -1.18 -7.05
CA GLN A 30 5.43 -2.47 -6.92
C GLN A 30 3.96 -2.28 -6.57
N ILE A 31 3.11 -3.13 -7.12
CA ILE A 31 1.74 -3.33 -6.71
C ILE A 31 1.66 -4.74 -6.12
N GLY A 32 1.42 -4.85 -4.84
CA GLY A 32 1.04 -6.07 -4.17
C GLY A 32 -0.47 -6.13 -4.00
N ALA A 33 -1.09 -7.27 -4.29
CA ALA A 33 -2.52 -7.40 -4.13
C ALA A 33 -2.93 -8.83 -3.78
N VAL A 34 -3.95 -8.92 -2.93
CA VAL A 34 -4.60 -10.18 -2.53
C VAL A 34 -6.09 -10.06 -2.80
N LEU A 35 -6.64 -11.05 -3.50
CA LEU A 35 -8.06 -11.15 -3.70
C LEU A 35 -8.65 -12.12 -2.66
N LEU A 36 -9.64 -11.64 -1.91
CA LEU A 36 -10.38 -12.41 -0.92
C LEU A 36 -11.82 -12.62 -1.42
N ASP A 37 -12.39 -13.76 -1.08
CA ASP A 37 -13.82 -14.03 -1.31
C ASP A 37 -14.71 -13.34 -0.27
N GLU A 38 -16.00 -13.64 -0.29
CA GLU A 38 -17.00 -13.06 0.64
C GLU A 38 -16.81 -13.52 2.10
N GLU A 39 -16.09 -14.62 2.32
CA GLU A 39 -15.72 -15.14 3.65
C GLU A 39 -14.33 -14.68 4.08
N PHE A 40 -13.72 -13.72 3.36
CA PHE A 40 -12.37 -13.20 3.54
C PHE A 40 -11.25 -14.23 3.35
N LYS A 41 -11.51 -15.34 2.64
CA LYS A 41 -10.50 -16.33 2.29
C LYS A 41 -9.74 -15.90 1.04
N ARG A 42 -8.41 -16.07 1.06
CA ARG A 42 -7.53 -15.77 -0.06
C ARG A 42 -7.80 -16.68 -1.25
N ILE A 43 -8.21 -16.11 -2.38
CA ILE A 43 -8.50 -16.81 -3.63
C ILE A 43 -7.54 -16.44 -4.76
N GLY A 44 -6.68 -15.44 -4.57
CA GLY A 44 -5.67 -15.06 -5.55
C GLY A 44 -4.69 -14.04 -5.00
N THR A 45 -3.52 -13.97 -5.63
CA THR A 45 -2.48 -12.99 -5.31
C THR A 45 -1.87 -12.41 -6.59
N LEU A 46 -1.34 -11.20 -6.49
CA LEU A 46 -0.57 -10.52 -7.53
C LEU A 46 0.60 -9.78 -6.88
N SER A 47 1.81 -9.99 -7.42
CA SER A 47 2.95 -9.10 -7.21
C SER A 47 3.42 -8.61 -8.55
N GLN A 48 3.33 -7.30 -8.79
CA GLN A 48 3.65 -6.70 -10.07
C GLN A 48 4.62 -5.54 -9.86
N TYR A 49 5.85 -5.67 -10.35
CA TYR A 49 6.77 -4.53 -10.42
C TYR A 49 6.27 -3.50 -11.42
N VAL A 50 6.57 -2.24 -11.13
CA VAL A 50 6.22 -1.09 -11.96
C VAL A 50 7.49 -0.32 -12.30
N HIS A 51 7.61 0.11 -13.57
CA HIS A 51 8.72 0.93 -14.02
C HIS A 51 8.45 2.41 -13.70
N PRO A 52 9.18 3.04 -12.75
CA PRO A 52 9.05 4.46 -12.49
C PRO A 52 9.66 5.27 -13.66
N GLU A 53 9.04 6.40 -14.01
CA GLU A 53 9.49 7.24 -15.12
C GLU A 53 10.47 8.33 -14.67
N HIS A 54 10.33 8.79 -13.45
CA HIS A 54 11.10 9.87 -12.84
C HIS A 54 11.74 9.47 -11.51
N GLY A 55 11.18 8.45 -10.87
CA GLY A 55 11.61 7.97 -9.58
C GLY A 55 12.92 7.19 -9.64
N VAL A 56 13.65 7.18 -8.53
CA VAL A 56 14.90 6.46 -8.36
C VAL A 56 14.83 5.59 -7.11
N ILE A 57 15.16 4.31 -7.28
CA ILE A 57 15.35 3.40 -6.16
C ILE A 57 16.75 3.66 -5.62
N ASP A 58 16.83 4.47 -4.58
CA ASP A 58 18.06 4.76 -3.85
C ASP A 58 18.39 3.63 -2.86
N PRO A 59 19.58 3.64 -2.23
CA PRO A 59 19.96 2.61 -1.26
C PRO A 59 18.99 2.46 -0.08
N PHE A 60 18.34 3.54 0.35
CA PHE A 60 17.38 3.49 1.45
C PHE A 60 16.13 2.70 1.02
N ILE A 61 15.53 3.05 -0.12
CA ILE A 61 14.36 2.34 -0.66
C ILE A 61 14.72 0.88 -0.98
N GLN A 62 15.92 0.62 -1.54
CA GLN A 62 16.34 -0.75 -1.81
C GLN A 62 16.48 -1.58 -0.53
N ASN A 63 17.02 -1.01 0.54
CA ASN A 63 17.14 -1.72 1.82
C ASN A 63 15.77 -1.95 2.47
N LEU A 64 14.88 -0.97 2.38
CA LEU A 64 13.53 -1.02 2.94
C LEU A 64 12.68 -2.08 2.22
N THR A 65 12.54 -1.96 0.91
CA THR A 65 11.62 -2.79 0.11
C THR A 65 12.28 -4.06 -0.46
N GLY A 66 13.61 -4.11 -0.53
CA GLY A 66 14.36 -5.16 -1.25
C GLY A 66 14.32 -5.03 -2.76
N ILE A 67 13.57 -4.09 -3.31
CA ILE A 67 13.40 -3.89 -4.75
C ILE A 67 14.63 -3.19 -5.32
N ARG A 68 15.10 -3.69 -6.47
CA ARG A 68 16.30 -3.16 -7.17
C ARG A 68 15.90 -2.52 -8.49
N ASN A 69 16.67 -1.52 -8.92
CA ASN A 69 16.50 -0.89 -10.23
C ASN A 69 16.46 -1.90 -11.40
N SER A 70 17.20 -3.02 -11.30
CA SER A 70 17.23 -4.06 -12.34
C SER A 70 15.88 -4.78 -12.50
N GLN A 71 15.09 -4.90 -11.42
CA GLN A 71 13.79 -5.58 -11.42
C GLN A 71 12.71 -4.71 -12.07
N VAL A 72 12.72 -3.41 -11.77
CA VAL A 72 11.72 -2.48 -12.31
C VAL A 72 12.04 -1.99 -13.73
N LYS A 73 13.30 -2.08 -14.17
CA LYS A 73 13.73 -1.56 -15.47
C LYS A 73 12.94 -2.11 -16.67
N LYS A 74 12.51 -3.36 -16.61
CA LYS A 74 11.75 -4.05 -17.66
C LYS A 74 10.28 -4.24 -17.31
N ALA A 75 9.85 -3.72 -16.17
CA ALA A 75 8.46 -3.80 -15.73
C ALA A 75 7.57 -2.86 -16.58
N PRO A 76 6.29 -3.12 -16.66
CA PRO A 76 5.33 -2.22 -17.28
C PRO A 76 5.27 -0.88 -16.54
N ARG A 77 4.82 0.16 -17.20
CA ARG A 77 4.48 1.43 -16.56
C ARG A 77 3.19 1.28 -15.75
N ILE A 78 2.92 2.26 -14.89
CA ILE A 78 1.79 2.20 -13.96
C ILE A 78 0.44 1.95 -14.64
N GLU A 79 0.18 2.58 -15.78
CA GLU A 79 -1.07 2.38 -16.53
C GLU A 79 -1.25 0.91 -16.94
N GLU A 80 -0.24 0.34 -17.59
CA GLU A 80 -0.24 -1.06 -18.02
C GLU A 80 -0.30 -2.02 -16.83
N ALA A 81 0.43 -1.73 -15.74
CA ALA A 81 0.43 -2.55 -14.53
C ALA A 81 -0.96 -2.58 -13.86
N LEU A 82 -1.63 -1.44 -13.80
CA LEU A 82 -3.00 -1.36 -13.27
C LEU A 82 -3.98 -2.12 -14.15
N LEU A 83 -3.89 -2.01 -15.47
CA LEU A 83 -4.74 -2.75 -16.40
C LEU A 83 -4.53 -4.26 -16.27
N HIS A 84 -3.29 -4.74 -16.15
CA HIS A 84 -2.99 -6.14 -15.90
C HIS A 84 -3.64 -6.64 -14.59
N MET A 85 -3.60 -5.83 -13.53
CA MET A 85 -4.26 -6.19 -12.28
C MET A 85 -5.78 -6.24 -12.44
N ILE A 86 -6.38 -5.23 -13.07
CA ILE A 86 -7.83 -5.16 -13.32
C ILE A 86 -8.29 -6.36 -14.16
N ASP A 87 -7.55 -6.71 -15.21
CA ASP A 87 -7.85 -7.87 -16.06
C ASP A 87 -7.80 -9.19 -15.26
N ARG A 88 -6.90 -9.32 -14.28
CA ARG A 88 -6.84 -10.50 -13.40
C ARG A 88 -7.99 -10.57 -12.41
N ILE A 89 -8.50 -9.44 -11.95
CA ILE A 89 -9.71 -9.41 -11.12
C ILE A 89 -10.92 -9.84 -11.96
N GLY A 90 -10.96 -9.43 -13.23
CA GLY A 90 -12.05 -9.70 -14.18
C GLY A 90 -13.34 -9.00 -13.77
N ASP A 91 -14.48 -9.57 -14.16
CA ASP A 91 -15.83 -8.99 -13.96
C ASP A 91 -16.36 -9.14 -12.53
N ARG A 92 -15.51 -9.44 -11.55
CA ARG A 92 -15.93 -9.61 -10.17
C ARG A 92 -16.36 -8.28 -9.55
N GLU A 93 -17.45 -8.30 -8.81
CA GLU A 93 -17.79 -7.20 -7.92
C GLU A 93 -16.86 -7.23 -6.70
N TYR A 94 -16.18 -6.09 -6.41
CA TYR A 94 -15.22 -6.01 -5.31
C TYR A 94 -15.18 -4.62 -4.67
N LYS A 95 -14.73 -4.60 -3.40
CA LYS A 95 -14.23 -3.42 -2.69
C LYS A 95 -12.73 -3.51 -2.57
N VAL A 96 -12.06 -2.36 -2.51
CA VAL A 96 -10.61 -2.26 -2.33
C VAL A 96 -10.31 -1.87 -0.90
N TYR A 97 -9.47 -2.63 -0.25
CA TYR A 97 -8.90 -2.32 1.05
C TYR A 97 -7.42 -1.98 0.88
N ALA A 98 -6.97 -0.92 1.51
CA ALA A 98 -5.55 -0.66 1.74
C ALA A 98 -5.34 -0.45 3.23
N TRP A 99 -4.12 -0.71 3.74
CA TRP A 99 -3.83 -0.42 5.14
C TRP A 99 -4.05 1.07 5.42
N SER A 100 -3.63 1.95 4.52
CA SER A 100 -3.86 3.39 4.68
C SER A 100 -4.38 4.06 3.41
N GLY A 101 -4.84 5.30 3.53
CA GLY A 101 -5.28 6.10 2.39
C GLY A 101 -4.14 6.57 1.47
N SER A 102 -2.87 6.34 1.84
CA SER A 102 -1.70 6.74 1.04
C SER A 102 -1.64 6.06 -0.31
N ASP A 103 -2.01 4.78 -0.39
CA ASP A 103 -1.97 3.99 -1.61
C ASP A 103 -2.90 4.55 -2.69
N ARG A 104 -4.16 4.78 -2.31
CA ARG A 104 -5.11 5.43 -3.22
C ARG A 104 -4.65 6.83 -3.62
N ALA A 105 -4.14 7.61 -2.66
CA ALA A 105 -3.65 8.97 -2.94
C ALA A 105 -2.48 8.94 -3.93
N GLN A 106 -1.54 8.00 -3.77
CA GLN A 106 -0.42 7.79 -4.69
C GLN A 106 -0.91 7.48 -6.11
N LEU A 107 -1.85 6.55 -6.28
CA LEU A 107 -2.42 6.24 -7.59
C LEU A 107 -3.09 7.47 -8.23
N LEU A 108 -3.88 8.22 -7.48
CA LEU A 108 -4.50 9.46 -7.97
C LEU A 108 -3.47 10.50 -8.41
N HIS A 109 -2.34 10.61 -7.69
CA HIS A 109 -1.24 11.51 -8.06
C HIS A 109 -0.62 11.11 -9.40
N GLU A 110 -0.32 9.82 -9.60
CA GLU A 110 0.28 9.32 -10.83
C GLU A 110 -0.69 9.40 -12.01
N ILE A 111 -1.93 8.99 -11.83
CA ILE A 111 -3.00 9.08 -12.85
C ILE A 111 -3.12 10.53 -13.35
N LYS A 112 -3.18 11.49 -12.41
CA LYS A 112 -3.26 12.92 -12.76
C LYS A 112 -2.01 13.43 -13.47
N ALA A 113 -0.83 13.10 -12.96
CA ALA A 113 0.45 13.59 -13.51
C ALA A 113 0.72 13.02 -14.89
N LYS A 114 0.43 11.74 -15.07
CA LYS A 114 0.68 10.98 -16.32
C LYS A 114 -0.49 11.07 -17.30
N LYS A 115 -1.57 11.79 -16.93
CA LYS A 115 -2.77 12.00 -17.77
C LYS A 115 -3.44 10.69 -18.21
N ILE A 116 -3.47 9.71 -17.33
CA ILE A 116 -4.13 8.43 -17.59
C ILE A 116 -5.64 8.67 -17.63
N CYS A 117 -6.29 8.20 -18.69
CA CYS A 117 -7.72 8.45 -18.96
C CYS A 117 -8.50 7.15 -19.19
N ASP A 118 -7.92 5.96 -19.00
CA ASP A 118 -8.62 4.70 -19.14
C ASP A 118 -9.75 4.62 -18.10
N GLU A 119 -10.97 4.39 -18.56
CA GLU A 119 -12.19 4.40 -17.73
C GLU A 119 -12.18 3.32 -16.65
N ARG A 120 -11.54 2.16 -16.90
CA ARG A 120 -11.41 1.06 -15.93
C ARG A 120 -10.52 1.45 -14.78
N ILE A 121 -9.43 2.19 -15.08
CA ILE A 121 -8.51 2.71 -14.05
C ILE A 121 -9.21 3.79 -13.23
N LEU A 122 -9.96 4.69 -13.88
CA LEU A 122 -10.69 5.75 -13.19
C LEU A 122 -11.81 5.17 -12.29
N ASP A 123 -12.48 4.12 -12.74
CA ASP A 123 -13.47 3.39 -11.93
C ASP A 123 -12.78 2.64 -10.77
N PHE A 124 -11.61 2.02 -11.01
CA PHE A 124 -10.84 1.35 -9.97
C PHE A 124 -10.47 2.29 -8.82
N VAL A 125 -10.00 3.51 -9.11
CA VAL A 125 -9.61 4.49 -8.08
C VAL A 125 -10.77 5.31 -7.52
N CYS A 126 -12.01 5.02 -7.93
CA CYS A 126 -13.20 5.69 -7.40
C CYS A 126 -13.29 5.51 -5.87
N GLU A 127 -13.51 6.62 -5.15
CA GLU A 127 -13.55 6.64 -3.68
C GLU A 127 -14.55 5.65 -3.08
N ALA A 128 -15.69 5.49 -3.73
CA ALA A 128 -16.73 4.57 -3.27
C ALA A 128 -16.29 3.09 -3.23
N ARG A 129 -15.20 2.72 -3.91
CA ARG A 129 -14.64 1.37 -3.88
C ARG A 129 -13.64 1.17 -2.75
N TRP A 130 -12.96 2.23 -2.29
CA TRP A 130 -11.82 2.14 -1.40
C TRP A 130 -12.18 2.28 0.07
N ILE A 131 -11.50 1.50 0.88
CA ILE A 131 -11.64 1.49 2.34
C ILE A 131 -10.23 1.61 2.94
N ASP A 132 -9.99 2.72 3.64
CA ASP A 132 -8.83 2.91 4.50
C ASP A 132 -9.03 2.04 5.75
N TYR A 133 -8.30 0.91 5.83
CA TYR A 133 -8.51 -0.04 6.91
C TYR A 133 -7.85 0.42 8.21
N GLN A 134 -6.82 1.25 8.16
CA GLN A 134 -6.23 1.90 9.34
C GLN A 134 -7.29 2.77 10.05
N ASP A 135 -8.06 3.54 9.28
CA ASP A 135 -9.16 4.35 9.83
C ASP A 135 -10.27 3.47 10.44
N VAL A 136 -10.60 2.35 9.81
CA VAL A 136 -11.56 1.37 10.35
C VAL A 136 -11.03 0.77 11.66
N PHE A 137 -9.75 0.40 11.69
CA PHE A 137 -9.09 -0.21 12.84
C PHE A 137 -9.05 0.75 14.03
N VAL A 138 -8.50 1.95 13.85
CA VAL A 138 -8.36 2.92 14.95
C VAL A 138 -9.71 3.36 15.51
N LYS A 139 -10.72 3.52 14.65
CA LYS A 139 -12.10 3.84 15.09
C LYS A 139 -12.72 2.69 15.89
N ARG A 140 -12.55 1.45 15.43
CA ARG A 140 -13.08 0.26 16.12
C ARG A 140 -12.57 0.13 17.53
N PHE A 141 -11.29 0.43 17.75
CA PHE A 141 -10.62 0.22 19.03
C PHE A 141 -10.40 1.50 19.85
N GLY A 142 -10.91 2.64 19.39
CA GLY A 142 -10.79 3.92 20.10
C GLY A 142 -9.35 4.43 20.20
N ILE A 143 -8.49 4.14 19.19
CA ILE A 143 -7.11 4.61 19.16
C ILE A 143 -7.08 6.03 18.58
N GLU A 144 -6.48 6.97 19.29
CA GLU A 144 -6.49 8.41 18.93
C GLU A 144 -5.38 8.79 17.91
N ARG A 145 -4.49 7.87 17.58
CA ARG A 145 -3.39 8.08 16.63
C ARG A 145 -3.45 7.09 15.47
N LYS A 146 -2.81 7.43 14.37
CA LYS A 146 -2.53 6.45 13.31
C LYS A 146 -1.45 5.47 13.79
N ILE A 147 -1.56 4.22 13.37
CA ILE A 147 -0.61 3.16 13.71
C ILE A 147 -0.14 2.45 12.44
N GLY A 148 1.08 1.92 12.44
CA GLY A 148 1.60 1.11 11.34
C GLY A 148 0.91 -0.26 11.23
N LEU A 149 1.07 -0.92 10.08
CA LEU A 149 0.53 -2.27 9.87
C LEU A 149 1.11 -3.27 10.88
N GLU A 150 2.43 -3.24 11.06
CA GLU A 150 3.13 -4.12 12.01
C GLU A 150 2.62 -3.98 13.44
N GLU A 151 2.48 -2.74 13.90
CA GLU A 151 1.91 -2.48 15.24
C GLU A 151 0.49 -3.04 15.36
N ALA A 152 -0.34 -2.86 14.32
CA ALA A 152 -1.71 -3.39 14.31
C ALA A 152 -1.73 -4.92 14.33
N LEU A 153 -0.85 -5.57 13.57
CA LEU A 153 -0.69 -7.04 13.58
C LEU A 153 -0.32 -7.54 14.97
N GLY A 154 0.68 -6.90 15.61
CA GLY A 154 1.09 -7.23 16.98
C GLY A 154 -0.05 -7.06 17.99
N MET A 155 -0.83 -5.99 17.89
CA MET A 155 -1.99 -5.75 18.76
C MET A 155 -3.09 -6.80 18.62
N VAL A 156 -3.14 -7.52 17.52
CA VAL A 156 -4.09 -8.61 17.29
C VAL A 156 -3.45 -10.00 17.26
N GLU A 157 -2.20 -10.12 17.72
CA GLU A 157 -1.46 -11.39 17.82
C GLU A 157 -1.39 -12.13 16.47
N ILE A 158 -1.04 -11.40 15.42
CA ILE A 158 -0.69 -11.95 14.11
C ILE A 158 0.81 -11.78 13.91
N GLU A 159 1.52 -12.90 13.73
CA GLU A 159 2.91 -12.88 13.26
C GLU A 159 2.92 -12.52 11.78
N PRO A 160 3.68 -11.49 11.33
CA PRO A 160 3.77 -11.12 9.93
C PRO A 160 4.28 -12.29 9.07
N GLU A 161 3.61 -12.55 7.94
CA GLU A 161 4.10 -13.47 6.91
C GLU A 161 5.01 -12.70 5.95
N GLY A 162 6.13 -13.30 5.57
CA GLY A 162 7.04 -12.73 4.58
C GLY A 162 7.88 -11.57 5.11
N ARG A 163 8.08 -10.57 4.28
CA ARG A 163 8.91 -9.40 4.57
C ARG A 163 8.05 -8.15 4.64
N LEU A 164 8.12 -7.42 5.73
CA LEU A 164 7.55 -6.07 5.83
C LEU A 164 8.18 -5.16 4.75
N HIS A 165 7.39 -4.27 4.19
CA HIS A 165 7.75 -3.45 3.04
C HIS A 165 8.04 -4.25 1.75
N ASP A 166 7.37 -5.39 1.57
CA ASP A 166 7.07 -5.98 0.28
C ASP A 166 5.57 -5.85 0.03
N GLY A 167 5.18 -5.21 -1.05
CA GLY A 167 3.77 -4.89 -1.28
C GLY A 167 2.85 -6.11 -1.27
N LEU A 168 3.30 -7.29 -1.74
CA LEU A 168 2.48 -8.50 -1.66
C LEU A 168 2.36 -8.99 -0.22
N ASP A 169 3.47 -9.05 0.52
CA ASP A 169 3.47 -9.54 1.89
C ASP A 169 2.64 -8.61 2.79
N ASP A 170 2.74 -7.29 2.61
CA ASP A 170 1.93 -6.32 3.36
C ASP A 170 0.44 -6.38 3.00
N ALA A 171 0.09 -6.61 1.72
CA ALA A 171 -1.28 -6.88 1.32
C ALA A 171 -1.82 -8.20 1.93
N VAL A 172 -1.01 -9.26 2.01
CA VAL A 172 -1.35 -10.54 2.66
C VAL A 172 -1.60 -10.33 4.15
N ASN A 173 -0.68 -9.64 4.83
CA ASN A 173 -0.78 -9.35 6.27
C ASN A 173 -2.00 -8.49 6.60
N THR A 174 -2.29 -7.49 5.78
CA THR A 174 -3.52 -6.70 5.88
C THR A 174 -4.76 -7.59 5.68
N GLY A 175 -4.71 -8.53 4.74
CA GLY A 175 -5.77 -9.52 4.52
C GLY A 175 -6.05 -10.38 5.76
N TYR A 176 -5.00 -10.90 6.41
CA TYR A 176 -5.14 -11.69 7.65
C TYR A 176 -5.72 -10.86 8.79
N LEU A 177 -5.30 -9.60 8.92
CA LEU A 177 -5.86 -8.67 9.90
C LEU A 177 -7.36 -8.47 9.68
N ILE A 178 -7.77 -8.24 8.42
CA ILE A 178 -9.17 -8.08 8.05
C ILE A 178 -9.97 -9.35 8.37
N GLU A 179 -9.49 -10.52 7.93
CA GLU A 179 -10.13 -11.82 8.19
C GLU A 179 -10.32 -12.04 9.70
N LYS A 180 -9.23 -11.94 10.48
CA LYS A 180 -9.27 -12.16 11.94
C LYS A 180 -10.28 -11.27 12.63
N LEU A 181 -10.32 -9.98 12.27
CA LEU A 181 -11.22 -9.02 12.92
C LEU A 181 -12.66 -9.12 12.44
N LYS A 182 -12.91 -9.54 11.20
CA LYS A 182 -14.25 -9.80 10.67
C LYS A 182 -14.86 -11.05 11.28
N MET A 183 -14.05 -12.11 11.43
CA MET A 183 -14.49 -13.36 12.05
C MET A 183 -14.68 -13.25 13.57
N ASN A 184 -14.08 -12.24 14.19
CA ASN A 184 -14.14 -12.01 15.65
C ASN A 184 -14.59 -10.59 15.98
N PRO A 185 -15.91 -10.28 15.88
CA PRO A 185 -16.42 -8.93 16.12
C PRO A 185 -16.10 -8.38 17.53
N GLU A 186 -16.04 -9.25 18.54
CA GLU A 186 -15.77 -8.92 19.95
C GLU A 186 -14.28 -8.97 20.32
N TYR A 187 -13.37 -9.02 19.32
CA TYR A 187 -11.93 -9.08 19.57
C TYR A 187 -11.46 -7.90 20.41
N LYS A 188 -10.61 -8.17 21.40
CA LYS A 188 -9.97 -7.15 22.26
C LYS A 188 -8.48 -7.12 21.96
N LEU A 189 -7.93 -5.92 21.78
CA LEU A 189 -6.51 -5.74 21.55
C LEU A 189 -5.67 -6.20 22.75
N VAL A 190 -4.48 -6.72 22.46
CA VAL A 190 -3.44 -6.92 23.45
C VAL A 190 -2.48 -5.74 23.45
N SER A 191 -1.73 -5.55 24.55
CA SER A 191 -0.63 -4.60 24.57
C SER A 191 0.48 -5.09 23.66
N TYR A 192 0.96 -4.21 22.78
CA TYR A 192 2.07 -4.50 21.90
C TYR A 192 3.10 -3.38 21.98
N GLU A 193 4.36 -3.75 22.20
CA GLU A 193 5.51 -2.85 22.19
C GLU A 193 6.34 -3.19 20.96
N MET A 194 6.53 -2.19 20.06
CA MET A 194 7.36 -2.38 18.87
C MET A 194 8.82 -2.69 19.26
N PRO A 195 9.49 -3.60 18.55
CA PRO A 195 10.91 -3.85 18.73
C PRO A 195 11.74 -2.56 18.54
N GLU A 196 12.73 -2.32 19.41
CA GLU A 196 13.54 -1.08 19.40
C GLU A 196 14.25 -0.80 18.05
N GLN A 197 14.56 -1.83 17.28
CA GLN A 197 15.24 -1.69 15.98
C GLN A 197 14.39 -1.00 14.90
N GLU A 198 13.06 -1.08 14.98
CA GLU A 198 12.17 -0.48 14.01
C GLU A 198 11.79 0.96 14.36
N LEU A 199 11.79 1.32 15.62
CA LEU A 199 11.63 2.71 16.06
C LEU A 199 12.67 3.65 15.43
N SER A 200 13.88 3.15 15.13
CA SER A 200 14.93 3.94 14.47
C SER A 200 14.65 4.26 13.00
N LEU A 201 13.93 3.41 12.30
CA LEU A 201 13.58 3.61 10.88
C LEU A 201 12.42 4.62 10.73
N ILE A 202 11.46 4.62 11.65
CA ILE A 202 10.34 5.56 11.67
C ILE A 202 10.82 6.98 11.90
N HIS A 203 11.80 7.20 12.79
CA HIS A 203 12.36 8.53 13.07
C HIS A 203 13.13 9.15 11.90
N ILE A 204 13.65 8.34 10.97
CA ILE A 204 14.36 8.81 9.77
C ILE A 204 13.38 9.24 8.67
N SER A 205 12.16 8.72 8.67
CA SER A 205 11.14 9.00 7.64
C SER A 205 10.29 10.24 7.91
N GLU A 206 10.31 10.81 9.12
CA GLU A 206 9.62 12.08 9.39
C GLU A 206 10.40 13.26 8.78
N PRO A 207 9.80 14.04 7.86
CA PRO A 207 10.43 15.26 7.39
C PRO A 207 10.52 16.24 8.54
N THR A 208 11.73 16.58 8.98
CA THR A 208 12.00 17.67 9.93
C THR A 208 11.27 18.93 9.47
N ARG A 209 10.19 19.30 10.15
CA ARG A 209 9.61 20.64 10.06
C ARG A 209 10.63 21.63 10.61
N HIS A 210 11.45 22.18 9.74
CA HIS A 210 12.15 23.42 10.10
C HIS A 210 11.11 24.52 10.24
N ALA A 211 10.84 24.89 11.48
CA ALA A 211 10.19 26.14 11.79
C ALA A 211 11.08 27.26 11.19
N GLN A 212 10.60 27.93 10.17
CA GLN A 212 11.13 29.23 9.78
C GLN A 212 10.50 30.26 10.71
N ILE A 213 11.39 30.92 11.45
CA ILE A 213 11.13 32.19 12.16
C ILE A 213 11.11 33.28 11.12
#